data_a7d6ae98e4313ecb3dd24060daa9a5bf
#
_entry.id   a7d6ae98e4313ecb3dd24060daa9a5bf
#
_cell.length_a   1.000
_cell.length_b   1.000
_cell.length_c   1.000
_cell.angle_alpha   90.00
_cell.angle_beta   90.00
_cell.angle_gamma   90.00
#
_symmetry.space_group_name_H-M   'P 1'
#
loop_
_entity.id
_entity.type
_entity.pdbx_description
1 polymer ?
#
loop_
_entity_poly.entity_id
_entity_poly.type
_entity_poly.pdbx_seq_one_letter_code
_entity_poly.pdbx_strand_id
1 'polypeptide(L)'
;MPMRPEALRRIQSQFGNARVGNFDGPERRPLGERCLIGFGSTSGPPMLPVLYNNHYAIVPSKDQVAIEVEMVHDMRLLRLGGVHDAAGVRRWMGDSVAHWEGETLVVETINFRPDQTFRGASADMRVTERFTRISPVQ
;
A
#
# COMPACT_ATOMS: atom_id res chain seq x y z
N MET A 1 -14.93 -4.88 15.13
CA MET A 1 -15.19 -3.44 15.22
C MET A 1 -16.17 -3.07 14.12
N PRO A 2 -17.32 -2.45 14.39
CA PRO A 2 -18.29 -2.09 13.35
C PRO A 2 -17.68 -1.03 12.41
N MET A 3 -17.86 -1.22 11.11
CA MET A 3 -17.42 -0.25 10.11
C MET A 3 -18.36 0.96 10.09
N ARG A 4 -17.82 2.13 9.83
CA ARG A 4 -18.63 3.33 9.59
C ARG A 4 -19.44 3.18 8.30
N PRO A 5 -20.68 3.70 8.21
CA PRO A 5 -21.52 3.58 7.02
C PRO A 5 -20.87 4.08 5.73
N GLU A 6 -20.04 5.11 5.84
CA GLU A 6 -19.31 5.66 4.69
C GLU A 6 -18.21 4.72 4.17
N ALA A 7 -17.53 3.98 5.07
CA ALA A 7 -16.56 2.97 4.68
C ALA A 7 -17.24 1.79 3.97
N LEU A 8 -18.41 1.37 4.44
CA LEU A 8 -19.21 0.34 3.77
C LEU A 8 -19.63 0.79 2.37
N ARG A 9 -20.10 2.03 2.19
CA ARG A 9 -20.46 2.57 0.87
C ARG A 9 -19.25 2.59 -0.08
N ARG A 10 -18.06 2.98 0.40
CA ARG A 10 -16.83 2.95 -0.42
C ARG A 10 -16.45 1.54 -0.83
N ILE A 11 -16.49 0.58 0.08
CA ILE A 11 -16.25 -0.82 -0.23
C ILE A 11 -17.27 -1.31 -1.28
N GLN A 12 -18.54 -1.04 -1.08
CA GLN A 12 -19.58 -1.45 -2.03
C GLN A 12 -19.38 -0.83 -3.41
N SER A 13 -18.95 0.43 -3.51
CA SER A 13 -18.65 1.07 -4.80
C SER A 13 -17.41 0.46 -5.47
N GLN A 14 -16.39 0.11 -4.71
CA GLN A 14 -15.18 -0.54 -5.23
C GLN A 14 -15.46 -1.97 -5.74
N PHE A 15 -16.27 -2.75 -5.00
CA PHE A 15 -16.62 -4.11 -5.37
C PHE A 15 -17.88 -4.21 -6.23
N GLY A 16 -18.79 -3.25 -6.16
CA GLY A 16 -20.02 -3.21 -6.95
C GLY A 16 -19.75 -3.12 -8.44
N ASN A 17 -18.77 -2.34 -8.83
CA ASN A 17 -18.32 -2.23 -10.22
C ASN A 17 -17.64 -3.51 -10.74
N ALA A 18 -16.99 -4.28 -9.87
CA ALA A 18 -16.37 -5.56 -10.23
C ALA A 18 -17.40 -6.71 -10.38
N ARG A 19 -18.55 -6.62 -9.70
CA ARG A 19 -19.59 -7.66 -9.75
C ARG A 19 -20.53 -7.53 -10.94
N VAL A 20 -20.61 -6.40 -11.60
CA VAL A 20 -21.62 -6.15 -12.64
C VAL A 20 -21.08 -6.35 -14.06
N GLY A 21 -19.92 -6.99 -14.22
CA GLY A 21 -19.43 -7.43 -15.53
C GLY A 21 -19.24 -6.33 -16.57
N ASN A 22 -19.19 -5.08 -16.15
CA ASN A 22 -19.00 -3.95 -17.05
C ASN A 22 -17.50 -3.75 -17.31
N PHE A 23 -16.96 -4.53 -18.20
CA PHE A 23 -15.56 -4.50 -18.64
C PHE A 23 -15.42 -3.78 -19.99
N ASP A 24 -16.26 -2.81 -20.29
CA ASP A 24 -16.29 -2.09 -21.57
C ASP A 24 -15.00 -1.28 -21.82
N GLY A 25 -14.20 -1.01 -20.76
CA GLY A 25 -12.92 -0.34 -20.88
C GLY A 25 -11.90 -0.82 -19.84
N PRO A 26 -10.60 -0.66 -20.11
CA PRO A 26 -9.54 -1.09 -19.19
C PRO A 26 -9.59 -0.35 -17.84
N GLU A 27 -10.09 0.87 -17.81
CA GLU A 27 -10.23 1.68 -16.60
C GLU A 27 -11.21 1.08 -15.58
N ARG A 28 -12.09 0.19 -16.03
CA ARG A 28 -13.06 -0.53 -15.18
C ARG A 28 -12.55 -1.84 -14.63
N ARG A 29 -11.39 -2.30 -15.11
CA ARG A 29 -10.73 -3.49 -14.59
C ARG A 29 -10.12 -3.21 -13.22
N PRO A 30 -10.09 -4.20 -12.31
CA PRO A 30 -9.32 -4.12 -11.07
C PRO A 30 -7.87 -3.72 -11.33
N LEU A 31 -7.27 -3.00 -10.39
CA LEU A 31 -5.90 -2.47 -10.54
C LEU A 31 -4.87 -3.58 -10.75
N GLY A 32 -5.07 -4.75 -10.11
CA GLY A 32 -4.21 -5.93 -10.29
C GLY A 32 -4.28 -6.51 -11.70
N GLU A 33 -5.46 -6.56 -12.34
CA GLU A 33 -5.60 -6.99 -13.74
C GLU A 33 -4.98 -6.01 -14.73
N ARG A 34 -4.86 -4.75 -14.34
CA ARG A 34 -4.20 -3.69 -15.11
C ARG A 34 -2.70 -3.61 -14.88
N CYS A 35 -2.15 -4.50 -14.06
CA CYS A 35 -0.74 -4.50 -13.65
C CYS A 35 -0.28 -3.14 -13.05
N LEU A 36 -1.18 -2.41 -12.36
CA LEU A 36 -0.86 -1.14 -11.73
C LEU A 36 -0.39 -1.31 -10.29
N ILE A 37 -0.98 -2.26 -9.57
CA ILE A 37 -0.63 -2.59 -8.18
C ILE A 37 -1.18 -3.99 -7.85
N GLY A 38 -0.51 -4.71 -6.97
CA GLY A 38 -0.93 -6.04 -6.52
C GLY A 38 -2.27 -6.06 -5.80
N PHE A 39 -2.83 -7.24 -5.66
CA PHE A 39 -4.12 -7.46 -5.02
C PHE A 39 -4.04 -7.27 -3.50
N GLY A 40 -5.01 -6.56 -2.95
CA GLY A 40 -5.11 -6.39 -1.51
C GLY A 40 -3.95 -5.61 -0.93
N SER A 41 -3.37 -6.11 0.14
CA SER A 41 -2.26 -5.51 0.87
C SER A 41 -0.92 -6.18 0.65
N THR A 42 -0.75 -6.94 -0.43
CA THR A 42 0.51 -7.62 -0.73
C THR A 42 1.64 -6.62 -0.92
N SER A 43 1.42 -5.62 -1.74
CA SER A 43 2.44 -4.66 -2.17
C SER A 43 2.28 -3.28 -1.55
N GLY A 44 1.12 -2.93 -1.07
CA GLY A 44 0.81 -1.59 -0.58
C GLY A 44 0.66 -1.50 0.93
N PRO A 45 0.84 -0.30 1.53
CA PRO A 45 0.58 -0.11 2.95
C PRO A 45 -0.92 -0.26 3.29
N PRO A 46 -1.26 -0.96 4.37
CA PRO A 46 -0.36 -1.76 5.22
C PRO A 46 0.04 -3.08 4.56
N MET A 47 1.29 -3.50 4.76
CA MET A 47 1.77 -4.82 4.36
C MET A 47 1.17 -5.88 5.28
N LEU A 48 0.25 -6.67 4.74
CA LEU A 48 -0.38 -7.77 5.46
C LEU A 48 -0.21 -9.07 4.66
N PRO A 49 -0.13 -10.21 5.34
CA PRO A 49 -0.02 -11.49 4.65
C PRO A 49 -1.26 -11.74 3.79
N VAL A 50 -1.04 -12.24 2.59
CA VAL A 50 -2.06 -12.70 1.65
C VAL A 50 -1.96 -14.21 1.44
N LEU A 51 -2.84 -14.79 0.64
CA LEU A 51 -2.93 -16.25 0.48
C LEU A 51 -1.67 -16.89 -0.15
N TYR A 52 -0.93 -16.16 -0.98
CA TYR A 52 0.24 -16.67 -1.71
C TYR A 52 1.14 -15.52 -2.17
N ASN A 53 2.35 -15.85 -2.65
CA ASN A 53 3.34 -14.90 -3.16
C ASN A 53 3.70 -13.80 -2.14
N ASN A 54 3.93 -14.21 -0.90
CA ASN A 54 4.37 -13.33 0.19
C ASN A 54 5.92 -13.24 0.25
N HIS A 55 6.56 -13.11 -0.91
CA HIS A 55 8.01 -12.96 -1.00
C HIS A 55 8.35 -11.48 -1.18
N TYR A 56 9.26 -11.01 -0.35
CA TYR A 56 9.71 -9.62 -0.33
C TYR A 56 11.23 -9.57 -0.35
N ALA A 57 11.78 -8.65 -1.15
CA ALA A 57 13.16 -8.23 -1.03
C ALA A 57 13.19 -6.85 -0.39
N ILE A 58 13.91 -6.71 0.72
CA ILE A 58 14.09 -5.44 1.43
C ILE A 58 15.54 -5.00 1.23
N VAL A 59 15.73 -3.95 0.46
CA VAL A 59 17.04 -3.46 0.03
C VAL A 59 17.29 -2.07 0.63
N PRO A 60 18.08 -1.97 1.69
CA PRO A 60 18.45 -0.68 2.25
C PRO A 60 19.54 -0.01 1.43
N SER A 61 19.46 1.31 1.33
CA SER A 61 20.50 2.19 0.83
C SER A 61 20.78 3.31 1.83
N LYS A 62 21.62 4.29 1.47
CA LYS A 62 22.00 5.39 2.36
C LYS A 62 20.81 6.24 2.82
N ASP A 63 19.89 6.52 1.93
CA ASP A 63 18.82 7.51 2.08
C ASP A 63 17.42 6.95 1.81
N GLN A 64 17.32 5.68 1.48
CA GLN A 64 16.05 5.02 1.24
C GLN A 64 16.12 3.51 1.47
N VAL A 65 14.96 2.90 1.69
CA VAL A 65 14.78 1.45 1.68
C VAL A 65 13.80 1.10 0.58
N ALA A 66 14.18 0.20 -0.33
CA ALA A 66 13.27 -0.36 -1.31
C ALA A 66 12.67 -1.66 -0.77
N ILE A 67 11.36 -1.81 -0.89
CA ILE A 67 10.66 -3.08 -0.65
C ILE A 67 10.08 -3.52 -1.98
N GLU A 68 10.65 -4.57 -2.54
CA GLU A 68 10.16 -5.23 -3.74
C GLU A 68 9.24 -6.38 -3.35
N VAL A 69 8.11 -6.49 -4.01
CA VAL A 69 7.14 -7.55 -3.81
C VAL A 69 7.08 -8.40 -5.07
N GLU A 70 7.24 -9.71 -4.94
CA GLU A 70 7.21 -10.64 -6.07
C GLU A 70 5.91 -10.54 -6.87
N MET A 71 4.79 -10.36 -6.16
CA MET A 71 3.49 -10.20 -6.82
C MET A 71 3.40 -8.88 -7.57
N VAL A 72 3.17 -8.96 -8.88
CA VAL A 72 3.04 -7.82 -9.81
C VAL A 72 4.32 -6.96 -9.91
N HIS A 73 5.43 -7.44 -9.33
CA HIS A 73 6.71 -6.73 -9.28
C HIS A 73 6.62 -5.32 -8.70
N ASP A 74 5.74 -5.16 -7.71
CA ASP A 74 5.54 -3.86 -7.08
C ASP A 74 6.76 -3.45 -6.26
N MET A 75 7.19 -2.21 -6.42
CA MET A 75 8.29 -1.65 -5.65
C MET A 75 7.82 -0.44 -4.85
N ARG A 76 8.03 -0.50 -3.54
CA ARG A 76 7.76 0.58 -2.61
C ARG A 76 9.06 1.21 -2.12
N LEU A 77 9.20 2.51 -2.31
CA LEU A 77 10.35 3.27 -1.84
C LEU A 77 10.00 4.00 -0.54
N LEU A 78 10.80 3.76 0.49
CA LEU A 78 10.70 4.40 1.81
C LEU A 78 11.86 5.39 1.92
N ARG A 79 11.60 6.69 1.93
CA ARG A 79 12.64 7.71 2.10
C ARG A 79 13.07 7.78 3.57
N LEU A 80 14.37 7.65 3.83
CA LEU A 80 14.93 7.76 5.18
C LEU A 80 15.12 9.25 5.53
N GLY A 81 14.36 9.69 6.51
CA GLY A 81 14.31 11.12 6.88
C GLY A 81 13.53 11.96 5.86
N GLY A 82 13.48 13.25 6.10
CA GLY A 82 12.79 14.20 5.22
C GLY A 82 11.32 14.38 5.57
N VAL A 83 10.61 15.01 4.65
CA VAL A 83 9.19 15.36 4.78
C VAL A 83 8.37 14.70 3.67
N HIS A 84 7.09 14.53 3.93
CA HIS A 84 6.16 14.07 2.92
C HIS A 84 6.01 15.08 1.78
N ASP A 85 5.71 14.57 0.60
CA ASP A 85 5.35 15.39 -0.55
C ASP A 85 4.06 16.19 -0.26
N ALA A 86 3.85 17.25 -1.03
CA ALA A 86 2.63 18.04 -0.92
C ALA A 86 1.38 17.18 -1.09
N ALA A 87 0.31 17.48 -0.37
CA ALA A 87 -0.92 16.67 -0.32
C ALA A 87 -1.59 16.42 -1.68
N GLY A 88 -1.26 17.21 -2.70
CA GLY A 88 -1.72 17.01 -4.08
C GLY A 88 -0.96 15.91 -4.85
N VAL A 89 0.20 15.49 -4.37
CA VAL A 89 1.02 14.44 -5.00
C VAL A 89 0.61 13.08 -4.44
N ARG A 90 -0.35 12.44 -5.11
CA ARG A 90 -0.89 11.15 -4.66
C ARG A 90 -0.36 10.00 -5.51
N ARG A 91 0.08 8.93 -4.83
CA ARG A 91 0.66 7.73 -5.47
C ARG A 91 -0.17 6.48 -5.17
N TRP A 92 0.03 5.44 -5.98
CA TRP A 92 -0.66 4.16 -5.80
C TRP A 92 -0.40 3.53 -4.42
N MET A 93 0.85 3.53 -3.97
CA MET A 93 1.24 3.01 -2.64
C MET A 93 1.39 4.11 -1.58
N GLY A 94 0.87 5.32 -1.87
CA GLY A 94 1.07 6.47 -1.03
C GLY A 94 2.51 7.00 -1.06
N ASP A 95 2.79 7.93 -0.19
CA ASP A 95 4.09 8.56 0.02
C ASP A 95 4.65 8.12 1.37
N SER A 96 5.74 7.35 1.35
CA SER A 96 6.34 6.73 2.53
C SER A 96 7.60 7.46 2.96
N VAL A 97 7.61 7.91 4.22
CA VAL A 97 8.79 8.44 4.91
C VAL A 97 9.09 7.56 6.10
N ALA A 98 10.37 7.29 6.34
CA ALA A 98 10.80 6.37 7.37
C ALA A 98 11.94 6.94 8.22
N HIS A 99 12.07 6.45 9.45
CA HIS A 99 13.19 6.72 10.34
C HIS A 99 13.48 5.50 11.20
N TRP A 100 14.68 5.45 11.77
CA TRP A 100 15.07 4.39 12.67
C TRP A 100 14.79 4.74 14.13
N GLU A 101 14.16 3.83 14.84
CA GLU A 101 14.05 3.82 16.30
C GLU A 101 14.80 2.60 16.83
N GLY A 102 16.08 2.76 17.15
CA GLY A 102 16.96 1.64 17.45
C GLY A 102 17.07 0.69 16.27
N GLU A 103 16.67 -0.57 16.44
CA GLU A 103 16.66 -1.62 15.39
C GLU A 103 15.32 -1.71 14.62
N THR A 104 14.39 -0.83 14.90
CA THR A 104 13.08 -0.80 14.26
C THR A 104 13.02 0.31 13.22
N LEU A 105 12.70 -0.03 12.00
CA LEU A 105 12.34 0.92 10.93
C LEU A 105 10.87 1.31 11.10
N VAL A 106 10.61 2.56 11.42
CA VAL A 106 9.26 3.13 11.51
C VAL A 106 8.94 3.84 10.22
N VAL A 107 7.83 3.48 9.61
CA VAL A 107 7.39 4.00 8.30
C VAL A 107 6.03 4.65 8.46
N GLU A 108 5.93 5.91 8.08
CA GLU A 108 4.65 6.60 7.93
C GLU A 108 4.33 6.76 6.44
N THR A 109 3.09 6.44 6.06
CA THR A 109 2.61 6.59 4.68
C THR A 109 1.30 7.36 4.66
N ILE A 110 1.26 8.37 3.82
CA ILE A 110 0.11 9.23 3.53
C ILE A 110 -0.04 9.43 2.01
N ASN A 111 -0.88 10.34 1.57
CA ASN A 111 -1.02 10.74 0.16
C ASN A 111 -1.41 9.58 -0.77
N PHE A 112 -2.33 8.73 -0.32
CA PHE A 112 -2.89 7.67 -1.14
C PHE A 112 -3.82 8.19 -2.23
N ARG A 113 -3.88 7.48 -3.34
CA ARG A 113 -4.91 7.75 -4.35
C ARG A 113 -6.29 7.36 -3.83
N PRO A 114 -7.35 8.10 -4.20
CA PRO A 114 -8.72 7.81 -3.73
C PRO A 114 -9.24 6.42 -4.16
N ASP A 115 -8.76 5.94 -5.30
CA ASP A 115 -9.11 4.66 -5.89
C ASP A 115 -8.27 3.48 -5.35
N GLN A 116 -7.27 3.77 -4.50
CA GLN A 116 -6.42 2.78 -3.84
C GLN A 116 -6.40 3.02 -2.33
N THR A 117 -7.44 2.59 -1.65
CA THR A 117 -7.54 2.72 -0.20
C THR A 117 -7.82 1.37 0.46
N PHE A 118 -7.26 1.19 1.64
CA PHE A 118 -7.37 -0.06 2.38
C PHE A 118 -8.75 -0.19 3.05
N ARG A 119 -9.50 -1.24 2.69
CA ARG A 119 -10.79 -1.62 3.32
C ARG A 119 -11.77 -0.47 3.50
N GLY A 120 -11.92 0.38 2.49
CA GLY A 120 -12.87 1.50 2.49
C GLY A 120 -12.42 2.72 3.29
N ALA A 121 -11.14 2.80 3.65
CA ALA A 121 -10.55 4.03 4.19
C ALA A 121 -10.66 5.19 3.18
N SER A 122 -10.50 6.43 3.63
CA SER A 122 -10.42 7.57 2.73
C SER A 122 -9.01 7.73 2.15
N ALA A 123 -8.90 8.58 1.12
CA ALA A 123 -7.58 8.97 0.59
C ALA A 123 -6.71 9.72 1.62
N ASP A 124 -7.28 10.14 2.72
CA ASP A 124 -6.59 10.81 3.82
C ASP A 124 -6.15 9.83 4.93
N MET A 125 -6.19 8.52 4.64
CA MET A 125 -5.70 7.55 5.59
C MET A 125 -4.20 7.75 5.84
N ARG A 126 -3.79 7.47 7.07
CA ARG A 126 -2.40 7.42 7.49
C ARG A 126 -2.11 5.99 7.94
N VAL A 127 -1.03 5.45 7.46
CA VAL A 127 -0.55 4.11 7.85
C VAL A 127 0.80 4.26 8.52
N THR A 128 0.94 3.68 9.70
CA THR A 128 2.23 3.56 10.40
C THR A 128 2.58 2.08 10.51
N GLU A 129 3.74 1.72 10.00
CA GLU A 129 4.27 0.36 10.03
C GLU A 129 5.60 0.36 10.78
N ARG A 130 5.89 -0.76 11.45
CA ARG A 130 7.11 -0.93 12.23
C ARG A 130 7.75 -2.25 11.83
N PHE A 131 8.94 -2.19 11.26
CA PHE A 131 9.70 -3.34 10.81
C PHE A 131 10.88 -3.56 11.74
N THR A 132 10.91 -4.69 12.42
CA THR A 132 12.00 -5.05 13.32
C THR A 132 12.55 -6.42 12.91
N ARG A 133 13.85 -6.48 12.70
CA ARG A 133 14.53 -7.75 12.43
C ARG A 133 14.64 -8.53 13.74
N ILE A 134 14.05 -9.72 13.78
CA ILE A 134 14.01 -10.54 15.00
C ILE A 134 15.14 -11.56 15.09
N SER A 135 15.82 -11.83 13.98
CA SER A 135 16.97 -12.74 13.95
C SER A 135 17.88 -12.48 12.74
N PRO A 136 19.13 -12.99 12.70
CA PRO A 136 20.00 -12.86 11.54
C PRO A 136 19.47 -13.52 10.26
N VAL A 137 18.55 -14.47 10.39
CA VAL A 137 18.01 -15.27 9.28
C VAL A 137 16.50 -15.08 9.09
N GLN A 138 15.92 -14.15 9.83
CA GLN A 138 14.48 -13.90 9.82
C GLN A 138 14.17 -12.41 9.99
#